data_4f6202ed28a4b266bf5edd127319f944
#
_entry.id   4f6202ed28a4b266bf5edd127319f944
#
_cell.length_a   1.000
_cell.length_b   1.000
_cell.length_c   1.000
_cell.angle_alpha   90.00
_cell.angle_beta   90.00
_cell.angle_gamma   90.00
#
_symmetry.space_group_name_H-M   'P 1'
#
loop_
_entity.id
_entity.type
_entity.pdbx_description
1 polymer ?
#
loop_
_entity_poly.entity_id
_entity_poly.type
_entity_poly.pdbx_seq_one_letter_code
_entity_poly.pdbx_strand_id
1 'polypeptide(L)'
;PRPPNTDLLSLGEPERDVPDPGDLRPMVVPPRPAPRVPDGPRLAAQEPRSAPGQGRPHPGQPAPTGPGSVLPTTPGPARWVAEIWIDPEWYRIQQAPEQLPSPGQPLIQSLRKSTIVIGRTSASGRPDLDCVTDTGVSRRQAVLTTDGIRWFLEDLGSSNGTYIGQVDRPLPTAPISGRVELGPHDRIYVGSWTRIVVRPALMQEAEL
;
A
#
# COMPACT_ATOMS: atom_id res chain seq x y z
N PRO A 1 29.30 77.42 17.45
CA PRO A 1 29.98 76.42 18.25
C PRO A 1 29.49 75.03 17.88
N ARG A 2 30.40 74.25 17.37
CA ARG A 2 30.25 72.85 17.02
C ARG A 2 30.49 72.01 18.27
N PRO A 3 29.68 70.96 18.55
CA PRO A 3 30.08 70.01 19.59
C PRO A 3 31.08 68.98 19.03
N PRO A 4 31.85 68.36 19.93
CA PRO A 4 32.98 67.51 19.54
C PRO A 4 32.57 66.13 19.04
N ASN A 5 33.39 65.64 18.13
CA ASN A 5 33.38 64.31 17.53
C ASN A 5 33.71 63.25 18.60
N THR A 6 32.83 62.28 18.82
CA THR A 6 33.12 61.11 19.64
C THR A 6 33.36 59.93 18.74
N ASP A 7 34.62 59.58 18.57
CA ASP A 7 35.07 58.32 17.96
C ASP A 7 34.62 57.16 18.81
N LEU A 8 33.68 56.35 18.35
CA LEU A 8 33.37 55.06 18.93
C LEU A 8 34.06 53.97 18.12
N LEU A 9 34.98 53.35 18.80
CA LEU A 9 35.76 52.17 18.42
C LEU A 9 34.91 51.11 17.75
N SER A 10 35.24 50.82 16.48
CA SER A 10 34.78 49.67 15.72
C SER A 10 35.33 48.38 16.36
N LEU A 11 34.50 47.68 17.12
CA LEU A 11 34.78 46.30 17.49
C LEU A 11 34.38 45.43 16.30
N GLY A 12 35.39 44.85 15.63
CA GLY A 12 35.20 43.89 14.56
C GLY A 12 34.40 42.67 15.03
N GLU A 13 33.25 42.43 14.41
CA GLU A 13 32.56 41.16 14.54
C GLU A 13 33.38 40.08 13.81
N PRO A 14 33.49 38.86 14.40
CA PRO A 14 34.13 37.75 13.68
C PRO A 14 33.25 37.33 12.49
N GLU A 15 33.80 37.43 11.29
CA GLU A 15 33.27 36.86 10.07
C GLU A 15 32.96 35.38 10.32
N ARG A 16 31.68 35.02 10.32
CA ARG A 16 31.26 33.61 10.25
C ARG A 16 31.54 33.15 8.84
N ASP A 17 32.46 32.22 8.74
CA ASP A 17 32.77 31.46 7.54
C ASP A 17 31.49 30.73 7.08
N VAL A 18 30.78 31.29 6.10
CA VAL A 18 29.63 30.66 5.47
C VAL A 18 30.21 29.86 4.32
N PRO A 19 30.10 28.52 4.35
CA PRO A 19 30.60 27.72 3.25
C PRO A 19 29.83 28.02 1.96
N ASP A 20 30.59 28.15 0.87
CA ASP A 20 30.12 28.39 -0.49
C ASP A 20 29.09 27.33 -0.91
N PRO A 21 27.88 27.70 -1.38
CA PRO A 21 26.84 26.75 -1.83
C PRO A 21 27.20 25.95 -3.09
N GLY A 22 28.41 26.16 -3.66
CA GLY A 22 28.85 25.48 -4.91
C GLY A 22 29.53 24.13 -4.75
N ASP A 23 29.86 23.65 -3.54
CA ASP A 23 30.67 22.43 -3.33
C ASP A 23 29.87 21.25 -2.71
N LEU A 24 28.59 21.13 -3.00
CA LEU A 24 27.82 19.93 -2.69
C LEU A 24 28.05 18.83 -3.74
N ARG A 25 29.19 18.15 -3.64
CA ARG A 25 29.38 16.87 -4.33
C ARG A 25 28.36 15.88 -3.81
N PRO A 26 27.58 15.17 -4.67
CA PRO A 26 26.67 14.14 -4.20
C PRO A 26 27.47 13.05 -3.50
N MET A 27 27.19 12.83 -2.21
CA MET A 27 27.70 11.70 -1.48
C MET A 27 27.13 10.42 -2.12
N VAL A 28 27.99 9.71 -2.86
CA VAL A 28 27.67 8.36 -3.35
C VAL A 28 27.69 7.43 -2.12
N VAL A 29 26.50 7.10 -1.61
CA VAL A 29 26.34 6.06 -0.59
C VAL A 29 26.56 4.72 -1.29
N PRO A 30 27.55 3.92 -0.87
CA PRO A 30 27.78 2.60 -1.45
C PRO A 30 26.56 1.69 -1.17
N PRO A 31 26.17 0.81 -2.11
CA PRO A 31 25.04 -0.09 -1.91
C PRO A 31 25.34 -1.05 -0.74
N ARG A 32 24.37 -1.17 0.14
CA ARG A 32 24.39 -2.09 1.28
C ARG A 32 24.50 -3.52 0.75
N PRO A 33 25.43 -4.36 1.24
CA PRO A 33 25.51 -5.75 0.84
C PRO A 33 24.22 -6.49 1.22
N ALA A 34 23.72 -7.31 0.29
CA ALA A 34 22.56 -8.14 0.49
C ALA A 34 22.77 -9.13 1.65
N PRO A 35 21.75 -9.43 2.46
CA PRO A 35 21.85 -10.41 3.52
C PRO A 35 22.09 -11.79 2.92
N ARG A 36 23.13 -12.49 3.41
CA ARG A 36 23.41 -13.89 3.06
C ARG A 36 22.31 -14.77 3.65
N VAL A 37 21.63 -15.50 2.79
CA VAL A 37 20.73 -16.58 3.19
C VAL A 37 21.58 -17.71 3.77
N PRO A 38 21.33 -18.21 4.99
CA PRO A 38 22.01 -19.39 5.49
C PRO A 38 21.50 -20.63 4.76
N ASP A 39 22.44 -21.45 4.28
CA ASP A 39 22.17 -22.78 3.73
C ASP A 39 21.45 -23.63 4.78
N GLY A 40 20.18 -23.93 4.53
CA GLY A 40 19.41 -24.90 5.30
C GLY A 40 19.76 -26.35 4.89
N PRO A 41 19.65 -27.33 5.80
CA PRO A 41 20.04 -28.69 5.55
C PRO A 41 19.17 -29.35 4.47
N ARG A 42 19.84 -29.99 3.51
CA ARG A 42 19.23 -30.87 2.50
C ARG A 42 18.52 -32.03 3.21
N LEU A 43 17.20 -32.05 3.10
CA LEU A 43 16.40 -33.23 3.42
C LEU A 43 16.51 -34.23 2.29
N ALA A 44 16.94 -35.44 2.64
CA ALA A 44 17.08 -36.59 1.77
C ALA A 44 15.70 -37.00 1.19
N ALA A 45 15.69 -37.35 -0.08
CA ALA A 45 14.57 -37.93 -0.77
C ALA A 45 14.16 -39.26 -0.11
N GLN A 46 12.90 -39.35 0.35
CA GLN A 46 12.29 -40.63 0.72
C GLN A 46 11.48 -41.13 -0.46
N GLU A 47 11.85 -42.35 -0.90
CA GLU A 47 11.11 -43.08 -1.93
C GLU A 47 9.70 -43.47 -1.46
N PRO A 48 8.69 -43.52 -2.37
CA PRO A 48 7.34 -43.94 -2.01
C PRO A 48 7.25 -45.45 -1.86
N ARG A 49 6.87 -45.92 -0.67
CA ARG A 49 6.53 -47.33 -0.43
C ARG A 49 5.13 -47.61 -0.98
N SER A 50 5.07 -48.62 -1.85
CA SER A 50 3.87 -49.20 -2.44
C SER A 50 2.92 -49.75 -1.37
N ALA A 51 1.64 -49.42 -1.46
CA ALA A 51 0.56 -50.08 -0.73
C ALA A 51 -0.04 -51.22 -1.58
N PRO A 52 -0.34 -52.38 -1.01
CA PRO A 52 -1.25 -53.34 -1.63
C PRO A 52 -2.60 -53.38 -0.88
N GLY A 53 -3.69 -53.49 -1.61
CA GLY A 53 -4.97 -53.80 -0.98
C GLY A 53 -6.19 -53.42 -1.82
N GLN A 54 -6.46 -54.23 -2.85
CA GLN A 54 -7.74 -54.20 -3.57
C GLN A 54 -8.83 -54.83 -2.72
N GLY A 55 -9.82 -54.02 -2.29
CA GLY A 55 -11.10 -54.48 -1.78
C GLY A 55 -12.15 -54.51 -2.87
N ARG A 56 -12.69 -55.70 -3.14
CA ARG A 56 -13.80 -55.95 -4.10
C ARG A 56 -15.09 -55.25 -3.66
N PRO A 57 -15.91 -54.76 -4.56
CA PRO A 57 -17.23 -54.22 -4.23
C PRO A 57 -18.23 -55.30 -3.99
N HIS A 58 -18.99 -55.18 -2.91
CA HIS A 58 -20.21 -55.99 -2.64
C HIS A 58 -21.37 -55.42 -3.46
N PRO A 59 -22.18 -56.27 -4.14
CA PRO A 59 -23.40 -55.84 -4.78
C PRO A 59 -24.56 -55.86 -3.76
N GLY A 60 -25.32 -54.78 -3.73
CA GLY A 60 -26.68 -54.78 -3.19
C GLY A 60 -26.93 -53.97 -1.94
N GLN A 61 -27.04 -52.66 -2.05
CA GLN A 61 -27.91 -51.85 -1.20
C GLN A 61 -28.54 -50.74 -2.05
N PRO A 62 -29.88 -50.59 -2.07
CA PRO A 62 -30.54 -49.50 -2.76
C PRO A 62 -30.24 -48.18 -2.00
N ALA A 63 -29.86 -47.15 -2.73
CA ALA A 63 -29.65 -45.82 -2.21
C ALA A 63 -30.97 -45.27 -1.64
N PRO A 64 -30.95 -44.60 -0.48
CA PRO A 64 -32.11 -43.86 -0.01
C PRO A 64 -32.31 -42.63 -0.89
N THR A 65 -33.45 -42.59 -1.56
CA THR A 65 -33.95 -41.40 -2.25
C THR A 65 -34.43 -40.40 -1.21
N GLY A 66 -33.56 -39.56 -0.72
CA GLY A 66 -33.90 -38.41 0.14
C GLY A 66 -34.12 -37.17 -0.73
N PRO A 67 -35.02 -36.24 -0.31
CA PRO A 67 -35.33 -35.04 -1.12
C PRO A 67 -34.15 -34.10 -1.11
N GLY A 68 -33.73 -33.74 -2.33
CA GLY A 68 -32.99 -32.51 -2.67
C GLY A 68 -31.78 -32.18 -1.77
N SER A 69 -30.66 -32.88 -1.95
CA SER A 69 -29.38 -32.35 -1.51
C SER A 69 -29.07 -31.11 -2.34
N VAL A 70 -29.38 -29.94 -1.79
CA VAL A 70 -28.86 -28.69 -2.35
C VAL A 70 -27.34 -28.78 -2.15
N LEU A 71 -26.63 -29.08 -3.21
CA LEU A 71 -25.17 -29.01 -3.22
C LEU A 71 -24.78 -27.62 -2.71
N PRO A 72 -23.89 -27.51 -1.72
CA PRO A 72 -23.40 -26.19 -1.32
C PRO A 72 -22.79 -25.56 -2.56
N THR A 73 -23.38 -24.45 -3.01
CA THR A 73 -22.83 -23.66 -4.10
C THR A 73 -21.46 -23.22 -3.63
N THR A 74 -20.42 -23.76 -4.21
CA THR A 74 -19.04 -23.28 -3.97
C THR A 74 -19.06 -21.79 -4.25
N PRO A 75 -18.72 -20.91 -3.28
CA PRO A 75 -18.64 -19.49 -3.57
C PRO A 75 -17.68 -19.29 -4.74
N GLY A 76 -18.14 -18.59 -5.78
CA GLY A 76 -17.27 -18.21 -6.88
C GLY A 76 -16.04 -17.44 -6.32
N PRO A 77 -14.98 -17.27 -7.13
CA PRO A 77 -13.80 -16.55 -6.68
C PRO A 77 -14.23 -15.20 -6.12
N ALA A 78 -13.74 -14.89 -4.92
CA ALA A 78 -14.07 -13.65 -4.23
C ALA A 78 -13.74 -12.47 -5.16
N ARG A 79 -14.73 -11.66 -5.48
CA ARG A 79 -14.53 -10.41 -6.20
C ARG A 79 -14.10 -9.36 -5.19
N TRP A 80 -13.18 -8.50 -5.56
CA TRP A 80 -12.60 -7.49 -4.69
C TRP A 80 -12.88 -6.09 -5.22
N VAL A 81 -13.07 -5.17 -4.31
CA VAL A 81 -13.23 -3.75 -4.61
C VAL A 81 -12.26 -2.90 -3.78
N ALA A 82 -11.94 -1.74 -4.30
CA ALA A 82 -11.31 -0.66 -3.56
C ALA A 82 -12.34 0.46 -3.33
N GLU A 83 -12.45 0.90 -2.08
CA GLU A 83 -13.17 2.12 -1.72
C GLU A 83 -12.15 3.26 -1.61
N ILE A 84 -12.36 4.35 -2.33
CA ILE A 84 -11.52 5.54 -2.28
C ILE A 84 -12.30 6.63 -1.55
N TRP A 85 -11.78 7.06 -0.40
CA TRP A 85 -12.37 8.03 0.50
C TRP A 85 -11.55 9.30 0.54
N ILE A 86 -12.22 10.43 0.78
CA ILE A 86 -11.60 11.67 1.26
C ILE A 86 -11.60 11.60 2.78
N ASP A 87 -10.43 11.60 3.40
CA ASP A 87 -10.25 11.45 4.84
C ASP A 87 -9.80 12.78 5.48
N PRO A 88 -10.67 13.48 6.24
CA PRO A 88 -10.32 14.76 6.84
C PRO A 88 -9.29 14.66 7.97
N GLU A 89 -9.21 13.49 8.65
CA GLU A 89 -8.22 13.32 9.72
C GLU A 89 -6.82 13.14 9.14
N TRP A 90 -6.71 12.36 8.06
CA TRP A 90 -5.45 12.23 7.32
C TRP A 90 -5.00 13.58 6.77
N TYR A 91 -5.91 14.33 6.12
CA TYR A 91 -5.62 15.68 5.61
C TYR A 91 -5.04 16.60 6.67
N ARG A 92 -5.64 16.61 7.87
CA ARG A 92 -5.18 17.48 8.97
C ARG A 92 -3.74 17.17 9.39
N ILE A 93 -3.32 15.91 9.31
CA ILE A 93 -1.94 15.50 9.64
C ILE A 93 -0.98 15.89 8.52
N GLN A 94 -1.40 15.76 7.26
CA GLN A 94 -0.56 16.09 6.12
C GLN A 94 -0.28 17.59 5.97
N GLN A 95 -1.11 18.45 6.56
CA GLN A 95 -0.99 19.91 6.46
C GLN A 95 -0.81 20.39 5.02
N ALA A 96 -1.51 19.73 4.07
CA ALA A 96 -1.40 20.03 2.66
C ALA A 96 -1.91 21.45 2.36
N PRO A 97 -1.28 22.17 1.40
CA PRO A 97 -1.68 23.53 1.06
C PRO A 97 -2.99 23.60 0.27
N GLU A 98 -3.37 22.49 -0.39
CA GLU A 98 -4.59 22.41 -1.17
C GLU A 98 -5.81 22.31 -0.26
N GLN A 99 -6.92 22.90 -0.71
CA GLN A 99 -8.18 22.84 0.02
C GLN A 99 -8.75 21.41 -0.02
N LEU A 100 -9.13 20.89 1.15
CA LEU A 100 -9.81 19.60 1.26
C LEU A 100 -11.14 19.62 0.48
N PRO A 101 -11.36 18.69 -0.46
CA PRO A 101 -12.67 18.53 -1.08
C PRO A 101 -13.73 18.08 -0.06
N SER A 102 -15.00 18.35 -0.34
CA SER A 102 -16.09 17.89 0.54
C SER A 102 -16.07 16.36 0.66
N PRO A 103 -15.96 15.81 1.87
CA PRO A 103 -16.12 14.39 2.08
C PRO A 103 -17.52 13.93 1.64
N GLY A 104 -17.60 12.83 0.94
CA GLY A 104 -18.83 12.26 0.41
C GLY A 104 -18.84 10.75 0.51
N GLN A 105 -19.66 10.11 -0.32
CA GLN A 105 -19.61 8.66 -0.48
C GLN A 105 -18.30 8.27 -1.16
N PRO A 106 -17.75 7.08 -0.82
CA PRO A 106 -16.54 6.60 -1.46
C PRO A 106 -16.77 6.30 -2.94
N LEU A 107 -15.73 6.49 -3.73
CA LEU A 107 -15.67 5.91 -5.06
C LEU A 107 -15.35 4.42 -4.91
N ILE A 108 -16.22 3.55 -5.42
CA ILE A 108 -16.01 2.10 -5.41
C ILE A 108 -15.52 1.65 -6.77
N GLN A 109 -14.42 0.92 -6.79
CA GLN A 109 -13.82 0.42 -8.01
C GLN A 109 -13.50 -1.08 -7.90
N SER A 110 -13.91 -1.88 -8.90
CA SER A 110 -13.61 -3.30 -8.98
C SER A 110 -12.12 -3.57 -9.22
N LEU A 111 -11.55 -4.49 -8.47
CA LEU A 111 -10.18 -4.97 -8.63
C LEU A 111 -10.18 -6.27 -9.46
N ARG A 112 -10.05 -6.13 -10.78
CA ARG A 112 -10.16 -7.27 -11.74
C ARG A 112 -8.82 -7.86 -12.16
N LYS A 113 -7.71 -7.20 -11.79
CA LYS A 113 -6.35 -7.60 -12.16
C LYS A 113 -5.61 -8.09 -10.92
N SER A 114 -4.65 -8.97 -11.11
CA SER A 114 -3.75 -9.42 -10.04
C SER A 114 -2.70 -8.38 -9.65
N THR A 115 -2.54 -7.34 -10.47
CA THR A 115 -1.64 -6.21 -10.23
C THR A 115 -2.38 -4.93 -10.55
N ILE A 116 -2.47 -4.02 -9.58
CA ILE A 116 -3.22 -2.77 -9.62
C ILE A 116 -2.28 -1.63 -9.25
N VAL A 117 -2.07 -0.69 -10.14
CA VAL A 117 -1.29 0.52 -9.85
C VAL A 117 -2.20 1.59 -9.26
N ILE A 118 -1.85 2.07 -8.08
CA ILE A 118 -2.46 3.24 -7.43
C ILE A 118 -1.66 4.46 -7.86
N GLY A 119 -2.33 5.55 -8.21
CA GLY A 119 -1.65 6.78 -8.56
C GLY A 119 -2.58 7.86 -9.05
N ARG A 120 -2.03 8.83 -9.76
CA ARG A 120 -2.76 9.96 -10.34
C ARG A 120 -2.56 10.00 -11.84
N THR A 121 -3.64 10.21 -12.59
CA THR A 121 -3.59 10.44 -14.05
C THR A 121 -2.58 11.52 -14.41
N SER A 122 -1.83 11.30 -15.46
CA SER A 122 -0.83 12.22 -16.01
C SER A 122 -0.74 12.09 -17.53
N ALA A 123 0.06 12.93 -18.18
CA ALA A 123 0.34 12.82 -19.61
C ALA A 123 0.96 11.47 -20.01
N SER A 124 1.63 10.79 -19.08
CA SER A 124 2.24 9.46 -19.31
C SER A 124 1.29 8.28 -19.13
N GLY A 125 0.03 8.52 -18.74
CA GLY A 125 -0.98 7.48 -18.63
C GLY A 125 -1.88 7.61 -17.41
N ARG A 126 -2.83 6.69 -17.32
CA ARG A 126 -3.80 6.57 -16.25
C ARG A 126 -3.49 5.30 -15.41
N PRO A 127 -3.43 5.41 -14.07
CA PRO A 127 -3.27 4.25 -13.20
C PRO A 127 -4.58 3.44 -13.13
N ASP A 128 -4.51 2.22 -12.58
CA ASP A 128 -5.69 1.38 -12.39
C ASP A 128 -6.63 1.96 -11.31
N LEU A 129 -6.09 2.39 -10.17
CA LEU A 129 -6.81 3.19 -9.16
C LEU A 129 -6.36 4.64 -9.27
N ASP A 130 -7.25 5.48 -9.80
CA ASP A 130 -6.94 6.88 -10.11
C ASP A 130 -7.41 7.82 -8.99
N CYS A 131 -6.46 8.36 -8.26
CA CYS A 131 -6.67 9.38 -7.23
C CYS A 131 -6.48 10.79 -7.80
N VAL A 132 -7.06 11.07 -8.97
CA VAL A 132 -6.82 12.29 -9.77
C VAL A 132 -7.09 13.59 -9.01
N THR A 133 -8.01 13.59 -8.04
CA THR A 133 -8.36 14.78 -7.26
C THR A 133 -7.33 15.14 -6.19
N ASP A 134 -6.48 14.18 -5.80
CA ASP A 134 -5.47 14.39 -4.76
C ASP A 134 -4.10 14.63 -5.38
N THR A 135 -3.68 15.88 -5.43
CA THR A 135 -2.40 16.28 -6.03
C THR A 135 -1.20 15.80 -5.23
N GLY A 136 -1.37 15.47 -3.96
CA GLY A 136 -0.35 14.86 -3.11
C GLY A 136 -0.07 13.39 -3.45
N VAL A 137 -0.93 12.74 -4.25
CA VAL A 137 -0.69 11.39 -4.74
C VAL A 137 0.27 11.42 -5.93
N SER A 138 1.32 10.61 -5.89
CA SER A 138 2.27 10.46 -6.99
C SER A 138 1.62 9.81 -8.22
N ARG A 139 2.13 10.08 -9.43
CA ARG A 139 1.64 9.46 -10.69
C ARG A 139 1.69 7.93 -10.63
N ARG A 140 2.71 7.40 -9.99
CA ARG A 140 2.87 5.99 -9.61
C ARG A 140 3.15 5.99 -8.11
N GLN A 141 2.10 5.81 -7.33
CA GLN A 141 2.16 5.91 -5.87
C GLN A 141 2.58 4.58 -5.26
N ALA A 142 1.79 3.55 -5.52
CA ALA A 142 1.95 2.24 -4.95
C ALA A 142 1.41 1.17 -5.91
N VAL A 143 1.71 -0.09 -5.61
CA VAL A 143 1.15 -1.23 -6.32
C VAL A 143 0.49 -2.20 -5.35
N LEU A 144 -0.73 -2.62 -5.68
CA LEU A 144 -1.42 -3.74 -5.07
C LEU A 144 -1.20 -4.98 -5.91
N THR A 145 -0.85 -6.08 -5.27
CA THR A 145 -0.73 -7.40 -5.91
C THR A 145 -1.50 -8.44 -5.12
N THR A 146 -2.06 -9.45 -5.80
CA THR A 146 -2.78 -10.53 -5.14
C THR A 146 -2.34 -11.90 -5.65
N ASP A 147 -2.38 -12.89 -4.76
CA ASP A 147 -2.25 -14.32 -5.07
C ASP A 147 -3.62 -14.98 -5.31
N GLY A 148 -4.70 -14.18 -5.32
CA GLY A 148 -6.09 -14.63 -5.43
C GLY A 148 -6.80 -14.76 -4.08
N ILE A 149 -6.07 -14.79 -2.97
CA ILE A 149 -6.59 -14.91 -1.60
C ILE A 149 -6.22 -13.68 -0.77
N ARG A 150 -4.97 -13.24 -0.87
CA ARG A 150 -4.39 -12.14 -0.09
C ARG A 150 -4.00 -11.00 -0.99
N TRP A 151 -4.02 -9.80 -0.44
CA TRP A 151 -3.52 -8.59 -1.09
C TRP A 151 -2.25 -8.11 -0.42
N PHE A 152 -1.36 -7.59 -1.22
CA PHE A 152 -0.09 -7.02 -0.78
C PHE A 152 0.06 -5.62 -1.37
N LEU A 153 0.62 -4.72 -0.58
CA LEU A 153 0.88 -3.34 -0.96
C LEU A 153 2.38 -3.07 -0.94
N GLU A 154 2.86 -2.34 -1.93
CA GLU A 154 4.25 -1.88 -2.01
C GLU A 154 4.29 -0.45 -2.55
N ASP A 155 5.07 0.43 -1.89
CA ASP A 155 5.29 1.80 -2.35
C ASP A 155 6.24 1.82 -3.55
N LEU A 156 5.93 2.62 -4.56
CA LEU A 156 6.72 2.73 -5.80
C LEU A 156 7.71 3.91 -5.78
N GLY A 157 8.21 4.30 -4.63
CA GLY A 157 9.07 5.46 -4.45
C GLY A 157 8.28 6.77 -4.55
N SER A 158 7.12 6.80 -3.92
CA SER A 158 6.24 7.97 -3.93
C SER A 158 6.85 9.15 -3.17
N SER A 159 6.43 10.38 -3.52
CA SER A 159 6.98 11.60 -2.92
C SER A 159 6.61 11.75 -1.45
N ASN A 160 5.39 11.38 -1.06
CA ASN A 160 4.87 11.57 0.29
C ASN A 160 4.77 10.26 1.10
N GLY A 161 5.18 9.12 0.51
CA GLY A 161 5.06 7.81 1.13
C GLY A 161 3.65 7.22 1.04
N THR A 162 3.58 5.92 1.30
CA THR A 162 2.34 5.15 1.40
C THR A 162 2.27 4.57 2.82
N TYR A 163 1.12 4.68 3.47
CA TYR A 163 0.95 4.32 4.87
C TYR A 163 -0.15 3.30 5.04
N ILE A 164 -0.01 2.44 6.07
CA ILE A 164 -1.05 1.51 6.49
C ILE A 164 -1.41 1.82 7.93
N GLY A 165 -2.69 2.09 8.17
CA GLY A 165 -3.29 2.20 9.48
C GLY A 165 -4.38 1.16 9.67
N GLN A 166 -4.92 1.07 10.88
CA GLN A 166 -6.01 0.16 11.22
C GLN A 166 -7.21 0.93 11.75
N VAL A 167 -8.38 0.32 11.60
CA VAL A 167 -9.60 0.82 12.23
C VAL A 167 -9.39 0.88 13.75
N ASP A 168 -9.88 1.93 14.38
CA ASP A 168 -9.81 2.16 15.84
C ASP A 168 -8.39 2.25 16.41
N ARG A 169 -7.41 2.54 15.56
CA ARG A 169 -6.04 2.86 15.95
C ARG A 169 -5.68 4.29 15.54
N PRO A 170 -4.71 4.91 16.23
CA PRO A 170 -4.16 6.18 15.79
C PRO A 170 -3.68 6.10 14.33
N LEU A 171 -3.77 7.22 13.61
CA LEU A 171 -3.26 7.31 12.25
C LEU A 171 -1.76 6.99 12.17
N PRO A 172 -1.31 6.34 11.09
CA PRO A 172 0.09 5.95 10.95
C PRO A 172 0.99 7.17 10.82
N THR A 173 2.18 7.09 11.45
CA THR A 173 3.19 8.16 11.44
C THR A 173 4.41 7.82 10.57
N ALA A 174 4.55 6.58 10.15
CA ALA A 174 5.67 6.12 9.31
C ALA A 174 5.15 5.44 8.04
N PRO A 175 5.74 5.70 6.87
CA PRO A 175 5.40 5.02 5.64
C PRO A 175 5.82 3.55 5.71
N ILE A 176 5.18 2.71 4.88
CA ILE A 176 5.58 1.31 4.73
C ILE A 176 6.97 1.22 4.10
N SER A 177 7.68 0.14 4.43
CA SER A 177 8.95 -0.21 3.83
C SER A 177 8.83 -1.58 3.20
N GLY A 178 8.98 -1.67 1.88
CA GLY A 178 8.83 -2.90 1.10
C GLY A 178 7.39 -3.36 0.96
N ARG A 179 7.23 -4.64 0.63
CA ARG A 179 5.93 -5.27 0.39
C ARG A 179 5.30 -5.72 1.69
N VAL A 180 4.06 -5.28 1.94
CA VAL A 180 3.29 -5.57 3.16
C VAL A 180 1.99 -6.28 2.79
N GLU A 181 1.61 -7.34 3.52
CA GLU A 181 0.31 -8.00 3.39
C GLU A 181 -0.78 -7.14 4.02
N LEU A 182 -1.91 -6.98 3.32
CA LEU A 182 -3.06 -6.23 3.81
C LEU A 182 -4.00 -7.15 4.59
N GLY A 183 -4.30 -6.77 5.82
CA GLY A 183 -5.33 -7.39 6.65
C GLY A 183 -6.74 -6.83 6.37
N PRO A 184 -7.79 -7.47 6.91
CA PRO A 184 -9.19 -7.08 6.66
C PRO A 184 -9.59 -5.73 7.25
N HIS A 185 -8.82 -5.21 8.19
CA HIS A 185 -9.10 -3.93 8.88
C HIS A 185 -8.09 -2.84 8.51
N ASP A 186 -7.21 -3.13 7.56
CA ASP A 186 -6.20 -2.17 7.15
C ASP A 186 -6.80 -1.11 6.24
N ARG A 187 -6.25 0.09 6.38
CA ARG A 187 -6.56 1.28 5.59
C ARG A 187 -5.26 1.81 5.01
N ILE A 188 -5.27 2.04 3.72
CA ILE A 188 -4.13 2.61 3.00
C ILE A 188 -4.33 4.12 2.96
N TYR A 189 -3.31 4.87 3.32
CA TYR A 189 -3.30 6.33 3.26
C TYR A 189 -2.22 6.79 2.30
N VAL A 190 -2.60 7.67 1.39
CA VAL A 190 -1.72 8.24 0.36
C VAL A 190 -2.06 9.71 0.12
N GLY A 191 -1.11 10.46 -0.40
CA GLY A 191 -1.31 11.87 -0.75
C GLY A 191 -1.76 12.73 0.42
N SER A 192 -2.56 13.73 0.11
CA SER A 192 -3.01 14.76 1.07
C SER A 192 -4.24 14.36 1.88
N TRP A 193 -5.17 13.57 1.31
CA TRP A 193 -6.45 13.21 1.95
C TRP A 193 -7.00 11.84 1.54
N THR A 194 -6.31 11.09 0.69
CA THR A 194 -6.84 9.85 0.15
C THR A 194 -6.64 8.68 1.10
N ARG A 195 -7.76 8.03 1.44
CA ARG A 195 -7.80 6.75 2.13
C ARG A 195 -8.40 5.68 1.23
N ILE A 196 -7.76 4.51 1.13
CA ILE A 196 -8.23 3.39 0.33
C ILE A 196 -8.45 2.18 1.24
N VAL A 197 -9.59 1.51 1.03
CA VAL A 197 -9.93 0.24 1.71
C VAL A 197 -10.11 -0.83 0.65
N VAL A 198 -9.37 -1.94 0.78
CA VAL A 198 -9.50 -3.11 -0.08
C VAL A 198 -10.31 -4.16 0.65
N ARG A 199 -11.45 -4.57 0.07
CA ARG A 199 -12.36 -5.53 0.67
C ARG A 199 -13.05 -6.42 -0.36
N PRO A 200 -13.62 -7.56 0.06
CA PRO A 200 -14.52 -8.31 -0.79
C PRO A 200 -15.71 -7.46 -1.26
N ALA A 201 -16.12 -7.65 -2.50
CA ALA A 201 -17.30 -7.00 -3.07
C ALA A 201 -18.58 -7.50 -2.37
N LEU A 202 -19.50 -6.60 -2.09
CA LEU A 202 -20.86 -6.95 -1.70
C LEU A 202 -21.62 -7.53 -2.91
N MET A 203 -22.72 -8.26 -2.65
CA MET A 203 -23.52 -8.86 -3.74
C MET A 203 -23.97 -7.83 -4.79
N GLN A 204 -24.31 -6.62 -4.36
CA GLN A 204 -24.73 -5.52 -5.25
C GLN A 204 -23.59 -4.93 -6.09
N GLU A 205 -22.35 -5.12 -5.65
CA GLU A 205 -21.13 -4.60 -6.30
C GLU A 205 -20.48 -5.66 -7.22
N ALA A 206 -21.00 -6.87 -7.21
CA ALA A 206 -20.43 -7.97 -7.99
C ALA A 206 -20.61 -7.77 -9.51
N GLU A 207 -21.45 -6.82 -9.92
CA GLU A 207 -21.72 -6.49 -11.33
C GLU A 207 -20.93 -5.26 -11.83
N LEU A 208 -20.22 -4.54 -10.91
CA LEU A 208 -19.31 -3.46 -11.26
C LEU A 208 -18.01 -4.05 -11.87
#